data_18200d051494e1af9e9b918062152f4a
#
_entry.id   18200d051494e1af9e9b918062152f4a
#
_cell.length_a   1.000
_cell.length_b   1.000
_cell.length_c   1.000
_cell.angle_alpha   90.00
_cell.angle_beta   90.00
_cell.angle_gamma   90.00
#
_symmetry.space_group_name_H-M   'P 1'
#
loop_
_entity.id
_entity.type
_entity.pdbx_description
1 polymer ?
#
loop_
_entity_poly.entity_id
_entity_poly.type
_entity_poly.pdbx_seq_one_letter_code
_entity_poly.pdbx_strand_id
1 'polypeptide(L)'
;MPIRPPLKELNIKTEDKGFYKGFNRFVTVTSKVLVTLVVIWILSDIERSGVILNSMKNWSYANLNSYYTYAVAFYVLVCLTVILWPSFGRTKLGDPNGKPEFSNFSWFSMIFGAGIGIGVLTYSAAEPIWHLANNPDTIMAKEMILTALSASGTPLPEGADVFAFYQDQIAANTLVPIEGVVIPKTEGALDAAFRYSFLHWGISAWATYCLVGICLSFFCYARGLPLTMRSALTPLFGKHLEGALGNIIDISAVIATIFGISQTIGIGLGTFASGLYSITGISWLVTNPINPEPTTGALLLSLFVVMCLSIGSALSGVGRGIKWLSNINMILSFLLLAFFLIFGATMFALEMLGKGIFSYVVNLPAMVVTVWDPNTELGAWQTSWSIFYWAWWIAFAPFVGIFLARISKNRTIREFGLIGIIAPSLTLFVWFSFIGGTGIDLELSGIAGGKIFDSGLTAQLFEIIGLMLDSTMANIMSAMVVILLLTYLVTSADSALLVVNTVNSAGKDKVENGAKHLIIWGVALTAVIAALLLAGGLDAITSAMIIAAIPFSFIIILMAISLLKALIMDS
;
A
#
# COMPACT_ATOMS: atom_id res chain seq x y z
N MET A 1 -19.25 5.42 -35.86
CA MET A 1 -18.14 6.27 -36.27
C MET A 1 -17.09 5.35 -36.87
N PRO A 2 -16.43 5.69 -37.96
CA PRO A 2 -15.37 4.83 -38.49
C PRO A 2 -14.27 4.67 -37.44
N ILE A 3 -13.85 3.43 -37.20
CA ILE A 3 -12.79 3.06 -36.26
C ILE A 3 -11.50 3.68 -36.76
N ARG A 4 -10.98 4.67 -36.05
CA ARG A 4 -9.67 5.26 -36.39
C ARG A 4 -8.59 4.22 -36.07
N PRO A 5 -7.59 4.05 -36.96
CA PRO A 5 -6.45 3.19 -36.64
C PRO A 5 -5.79 3.63 -35.33
N PRO A 6 -5.22 2.67 -34.54
CA PRO A 6 -4.56 3.01 -33.30
C PRO A 6 -3.45 4.03 -33.53
N LEU A 7 -3.32 4.99 -32.62
CA LEU A 7 -2.23 5.95 -32.64
C LEU A 7 -0.92 5.19 -32.42
N LYS A 8 0.01 5.28 -33.37
CA LYS A 8 1.32 4.59 -33.31
C LYS A 8 2.46 5.48 -32.82
N GLU A 9 2.21 6.78 -32.75
CA GLU A 9 3.21 7.77 -32.34
C GLU A 9 2.53 8.80 -31.42
N LEU A 10 3.18 9.13 -30.33
CA LEU A 10 2.82 10.21 -29.43
C LEU A 10 4.07 11.08 -29.23
N ASN A 11 4.04 12.29 -29.76
CA ASN A 11 5.18 13.19 -29.69
C ASN A 11 5.18 13.97 -28.38
N ILE A 12 5.96 13.48 -27.40
CA ILE A 12 6.15 14.16 -26.12
C ILE A 12 7.40 15.05 -26.24
N LYS A 13 7.20 16.36 -26.19
CA LYS A 13 8.29 17.32 -26.30
C LYS A 13 9.26 17.17 -25.13
N THR A 14 10.55 16.93 -25.44
CA THR A 14 11.68 16.96 -24.50
C THR A 14 12.69 18.00 -24.92
N GLU A 15 13.46 18.54 -23.97
CA GLU A 15 14.51 19.52 -24.29
C GLU A 15 15.73 18.85 -24.93
N ASP A 16 16.30 19.51 -25.93
CA ASP A 16 17.47 19.00 -26.68
C ASP A 16 18.80 19.49 -26.10
N LYS A 17 18.77 20.52 -25.25
CA LYS A 17 19.97 21.18 -24.68
C LYS A 17 19.80 21.58 -23.23
N GLY A 18 20.90 21.86 -22.57
CA GLY A 18 20.95 22.43 -21.22
C GLY A 18 20.61 21.44 -20.11
N PHE A 19 20.28 21.97 -18.93
CA PHE A 19 20.05 21.19 -17.70
C PHE A 19 18.91 20.16 -17.86
N TYR A 20 17.85 20.50 -18.61
CA TYR A 20 16.69 19.64 -18.85
C TYR A 20 16.80 18.76 -20.09
N LYS A 21 17.98 18.61 -20.71
CA LYS A 21 18.16 17.77 -21.90
C LYS A 21 17.62 16.36 -21.67
N GLY A 22 16.71 15.93 -22.56
CA GLY A 22 16.01 14.64 -22.48
C GLY A 22 14.77 14.59 -21.57
N PHE A 23 14.47 15.67 -20.85
CA PHE A 23 13.29 15.79 -19.98
C PHE A 23 12.16 16.60 -20.62
N ASN A 24 10.92 16.28 -20.30
CA ASN A 24 9.82 17.19 -20.53
C ASN A 24 9.91 18.33 -19.51
N ARG A 25 10.35 19.51 -19.98
CA ARG A 25 10.62 20.66 -19.11
C ARG A 25 9.38 21.10 -18.33
N PHE A 26 8.22 21.15 -18.99
CA PHE A 26 6.98 21.59 -18.33
C PHE A 26 6.59 20.66 -17.19
N VAL A 27 6.51 19.34 -17.45
CA VAL A 27 6.18 18.34 -16.41
C VAL A 27 7.20 18.42 -15.27
N THR A 28 8.49 18.41 -15.58
CA THR A 28 9.56 18.38 -14.58
C THR A 28 9.60 19.63 -13.71
N VAL A 29 9.47 20.82 -14.30
CA VAL A 29 9.50 22.08 -13.55
C VAL A 29 8.23 22.24 -12.72
N THR A 30 7.07 22.02 -13.33
CA THR A 30 5.78 22.17 -12.62
C THR A 30 5.67 21.21 -11.44
N SER A 31 6.05 19.94 -11.60
CA SER A 31 6.05 18.98 -10.49
C SER A 31 6.99 19.41 -9.36
N LYS A 32 8.20 19.87 -9.67
CA LYS A 32 9.15 20.37 -8.66
C LYS A 32 8.62 21.62 -7.94
N VAL A 33 8.04 22.55 -8.69
CA VAL A 33 7.44 23.78 -8.13
C VAL A 33 6.29 23.42 -7.19
N LEU A 34 5.36 22.54 -7.61
CA LEU A 34 4.25 22.11 -6.77
C LEU A 34 4.73 21.49 -5.46
N VAL A 35 5.68 20.54 -5.54
CA VAL A 35 6.26 19.91 -4.36
C VAL A 35 6.94 20.93 -3.44
N THR A 36 7.72 21.84 -4.02
CA THR A 36 8.39 22.90 -3.25
C THR A 36 7.39 23.84 -2.59
N LEU A 37 6.32 24.23 -3.29
CA LEU A 37 5.25 25.08 -2.72
C LEU A 37 4.53 24.40 -1.56
N VAL A 38 4.28 23.09 -1.65
CA VAL A 38 3.70 22.32 -0.52
C VAL A 38 4.63 22.35 0.68
N VAL A 39 5.94 22.13 0.48
CA VAL A 39 6.93 22.19 1.57
C VAL A 39 6.98 23.57 2.21
N ILE A 40 7.06 24.64 1.40
CA ILE A 40 7.07 26.02 1.89
C ILE A 40 5.79 26.34 2.66
N TRP A 41 4.63 25.95 2.12
CA TRP A 41 3.34 26.14 2.76
C TRP A 41 3.29 25.44 4.14
N ILE A 42 3.72 24.18 4.23
CA ILE A 42 3.75 23.45 5.50
C ILE A 42 4.67 24.16 6.50
N LEU A 43 5.89 24.51 6.08
CA LEU A 43 6.88 25.13 6.96
C LEU A 43 6.55 26.58 7.35
N SER A 44 5.69 27.27 6.58
CA SER A 44 5.26 28.64 6.91
C SER A 44 4.35 28.72 8.15
N ASP A 45 3.58 27.66 8.41
CA ASP A 45 2.72 27.53 9.59
C ASP A 45 2.43 26.02 9.80
N ILE A 46 3.28 25.38 10.58
CA ILE A 46 3.31 23.93 10.79
C ILE A 46 2.00 23.44 11.42
N GLU A 47 1.52 24.09 12.47
CA GLU A 47 0.30 23.70 13.18
C GLU A 47 -0.93 23.84 12.29
N ARG A 48 -1.09 24.99 11.66
CA ARG A 48 -2.22 25.28 10.79
C ARG A 48 -2.27 24.36 9.57
N SER A 49 -1.12 24.07 8.96
CA SER A 49 -1.06 23.14 7.82
C SER A 49 -1.44 21.72 8.21
N GLY A 50 -1.03 21.25 9.40
CA GLY A 50 -1.47 19.97 9.94
C GLY A 50 -2.99 19.89 10.13
N VAL A 51 -3.62 20.95 10.71
CA VAL A 51 -5.08 21.05 10.85
C VAL A 51 -5.77 21.05 9.49
N ILE A 52 -5.25 21.79 8.51
CA ILE A 52 -5.84 21.85 7.16
C ILE A 52 -5.74 20.49 6.46
N LEU A 53 -4.57 19.82 6.50
CA LEU A 53 -4.39 18.50 5.92
C LEU A 53 -5.37 17.48 6.52
N ASN A 54 -5.51 17.46 7.86
CA ASN A 54 -6.47 16.59 8.52
C ASN A 54 -7.92 16.91 8.14
N SER A 55 -8.27 18.19 8.03
CA SER A 55 -9.60 18.61 7.60
C SER A 55 -9.91 18.17 6.16
N MET A 56 -8.92 18.26 5.25
CA MET A 56 -9.06 17.80 3.87
C MET A 56 -9.19 16.27 3.81
N LYS A 57 -8.43 15.52 4.62
CA LYS A 57 -8.61 14.07 4.77
C LYS A 57 -10.02 13.72 5.23
N ASN A 58 -10.50 14.37 6.28
CA ASN A 58 -11.84 14.11 6.83
C ASN A 58 -12.94 14.47 5.82
N TRP A 59 -12.77 15.56 5.08
CA TRP A 59 -13.67 15.89 3.97
C TRP A 59 -13.66 14.80 2.89
N SER A 60 -12.48 14.29 2.53
CA SER A 60 -12.36 13.18 1.56
C SER A 60 -13.08 11.93 2.06
N TYR A 61 -12.91 11.57 3.31
CA TYR A 61 -13.58 10.43 3.93
C TYR A 61 -15.10 10.58 3.93
N ALA A 62 -15.60 11.75 4.31
CA ALA A 62 -17.03 12.01 4.37
C ALA A 62 -17.71 12.04 2.97
N ASN A 63 -17.01 12.52 1.94
CA ASN A 63 -17.62 12.78 0.63
C ASN A 63 -17.20 11.79 -0.46
N LEU A 64 -16.05 11.11 -0.33
CA LEU A 64 -15.49 10.24 -1.35
C LEU A 64 -15.41 8.77 -0.93
N ASN A 65 -15.97 8.38 0.22
CA ASN A 65 -16.00 6.98 0.69
C ASN A 65 -16.57 6.05 -0.40
N SER A 66 -17.78 6.33 -0.87
CA SER A 66 -18.42 5.56 -1.95
C SER A 66 -17.61 5.57 -3.24
N TYR A 67 -17.03 6.73 -3.58
CA TYR A 67 -16.23 6.86 -4.79
C TYR A 67 -15.01 5.93 -4.76
N TYR A 68 -14.21 5.93 -3.68
CA TYR A 68 -13.04 5.07 -3.56
C TYR A 68 -13.41 3.58 -3.60
N THR A 69 -14.47 3.21 -2.87
CA THR A 69 -14.96 1.83 -2.85
C THR A 69 -15.34 1.36 -4.25
N TYR A 70 -16.19 2.12 -4.96
CA TYR A 70 -16.62 1.73 -6.31
C TYR A 70 -15.52 1.87 -7.37
N ALA A 71 -14.57 2.78 -7.20
CA ALA A 71 -13.41 2.88 -8.10
C ALA A 71 -12.56 1.60 -8.02
N VAL A 72 -12.22 1.13 -6.81
CA VAL A 72 -11.44 -0.10 -6.65
C VAL A 72 -12.23 -1.33 -7.09
N ALA A 73 -13.54 -1.40 -6.79
CA ALA A 73 -14.41 -2.45 -7.31
C ALA A 73 -14.40 -2.49 -8.85
N PHE A 74 -14.44 -1.32 -9.49
CA PHE A 74 -14.35 -1.19 -10.94
C PHE A 74 -12.98 -1.67 -11.47
N TYR A 75 -11.87 -1.36 -10.78
CA TYR A 75 -10.55 -1.86 -11.18
C TYR A 75 -10.47 -3.38 -11.12
N VAL A 76 -11.01 -3.99 -10.07
CA VAL A 76 -11.11 -5.45 -9.93
C VAL A 76 -11.95 -6.04 -11.07
N LEU A 77 -13.13 -5.47 -11.34
CA LEU A 77 -14.03 -5.93 -12.40
C LEU A 77 -13.36 -5.86 -13.78
N VAL A 78 -12.68 -4.75 -14.09
CA VAL A 78 -11.98 -4.60 -15.39
C VAL A 78 -10.82 -5.59 -15.48
N CYS A 79 -10.03 -5.77 -14.44
CA CYS A 79 -8.97 -6.78 -14.41
C CYS A 79 -9.52 -8.18 -14.67
N LEU A 80 -10.56 -8.59 -13.95
CA LEU A 80 -11.22 -9.88 -14.17
C LEU A 80 -11.73 -10.02 -15.61
N THR A 81 -12.35 -8.97 -16.15
CA THR A 81 -12.86 -8.96 -17.52
C THR A 81 -11.75 -9.18 -18.52
N VAL A 82 -10.64 -8.41 -18.46
CA VAL A 82 -9.57 -8.52 -19.46
C VAL A 82 -8.76 -9.80 -19.32
N ILE A 83 -8.69 -10.39 -18.13
CA ILE A 83 -8.00 -11.66 -17.87
C ILE A 83 -8.84 -12.85 -18.37
N LEU A 84 -10.13 -12.87 -18.04
CA LEU A 84 -10.99 -14.02 -18.29
C LEU A 84 -11.54 -14.05 -19.71
N TRP A 85 -11.76 -12.88 -20.34
CA TRP A 85 -12.29 -12.83 -21.71
C TRP A 85 -11.32 -13.48 -22.70
N PRO A 86 -11.76 -14.44 -23.51
CA PRO A 86 -10.86 -15.27 -24.33
C PRO A 86 -9.97 -14.49 -25.29
N SER A 87 -10.49 -13.50 -26.02
CA SER A 87 -9.72 -12.69 -26.96
C SER A 87 -8.78 -11.74 -26.25
N PHE A 88 -9.26 -11.03 -25.21
CA PHE A 88 -8.47 -10.04 -24.47
C PHE A 88 -7.31 -10.70 -23.73
N GLY A 89 -7.58 -11.79 -23.00
CA GLY A 89 -6.57 -12.48 -22.21
C GLY A 89 -5.42 -13.07 -23.02
N ARG A 90 -5.63 -13.36 -24.31
CA ARG A 90 -4.59 -13.87 -25.22
C ARG A 90 -3.73 -12.78 -25.84
N THR A 91 -4.13 -11.51 -25.72
CA THR A 91 -3.39 -10.37 -26.28
C THR A 91 -2.00 -10.28 -25.66
N LYS A 92 -0.96 -10.24 -26.50
CA LYS A 92 0.43 -10.08 -26.05
C LYS A 92 0.76 -8.63 -25.73
N LEU A 93 1.48 -8.46 -24.64
CA LEU A 93 1.95 -7.18 -24.12
C LEU A 93 3.36 -6.89 -24.67
N GLY A 94 3.48 -6.81 -25.99
CA GLY A 94 4.73 -6.58 -26.72
C GLY A 94 4.67 -7.11 -28.14
N ASP A 95 5.82 -7.56 -28.67
CA ASP A 95 5.91 -8.17 -29.99
C ASP A 95 5.07 -9.46 -30.05
N PRO A 96 4.17 -9.65 -31.03
CA PRO A 96 3.40 -10.89 -31.20
C PRO A 96 4.27 -12.15 -31.24
N ASN A 97 5.46 -12.07 -31.83
CA ASN A 97 6.43 -13.16 -31.91
C ASN A 97 7.52 -13.09 -30.83
N GLY A 98 7.51 -12.06 -29.99
CA GLY A 98 8.50 -11.84 -28.95
C GLY A 98 8.41 -12.90 -27.84
N LYS A 99 9.57 -13.31 -27.32
CA LYS A 99 9.65 -14.14 -26.10
C LYS A 99 9.70 -13.23 -24.87
N PRO A 100 9.16 -13.65 -23.73
CA PRO A 100 9.35 -12.97 -22.46
C PRO A 100 10.85 -12.74 -22.17
N GLU A 101 11.17 -11.56 -21.63
CA GLU A 101 12.56 -11.22 -21.30
C GLU A 101 13.10 -12.04 -20.12
N PHE A 102 12.21 -12.37 -19.17
CA PHE A 102 12.55 -13.14 -17.97
C PHE A 102 11.93 -14.53 -18.02
N SER A 103 12.64 -15.52 -17.47
CA SER A 103 12.08 -16.86 -17.23
C SER A 103 10.86 -16.78 -16.31
N ASN A 104 10.00 -17.81 -16.32
CA ASN A 104 8.82 -17.83 -15.42
C ASN A 104 9.22 -17.73 -13.95
N PHE A 105 10.29 -18.41 -13.54
CA PHE A 105 10.79 -18.37 -12.17
C PHE A 105 11.29 -16.97 -11.79
N SER A 106 12.15 -16.35 -12.61
CA SER A 106 12.67 -14.99 -12.33
C SER A 106 11.56 -13.95 -12.32
N TRP A 107 10.61 -14.05 -13.24
CA TRP A 107 9.47 -13.16 -13.30
C TRP A 107 8.57 -13.29 -12.07
N PHE A 108 8.22 -14.51 -11.67
CA PHE A 108 7.48 -14.77 -10.44
C PHE A 108 8.22 -14.22 -9.21
N SER A 109 9.52 -14.45 -9.12
CA SER A 109 10.35 -13.96 -8.00
C SER A 109 10.38 -12.43 -7.93
N MET A 110 10.39 -11.73 -9.07
CA MET A 110 10.34 -10.26 -9.11
C MET A 110 8.96 -9.74 -8.68
N ILE A 111 7.86 -10.38 -9.10
CA ILE A 111 6.50 -10.04 -8.66
C ILE A 111 6.34 -10.32 -7.17
N PHE A 112 6.82 -11.47 -6.71
CA PHE A 112 6.84 -11.85 -5.30
C PHE A 112 7.59 -10.81 -4.46
N GLY A 113 8.80 -10.43 -4.89
CA GLY A 113 9.59 -9.41 -4.20
C GLY A 113 8.97 -8.02 -4.23
N ALA A 114 8.13 -7.69 -5.22
CA ALA A 114 7.36 -6.46 -5.24
C ALA A 114 6.22 -6.44 -4.22
N GLY A 115 5.72 -7.62 -3.83
CA GLY A 115 4.67 -7.78 -2.83
C GLY A 115 5.16 -7.59 -1.40
N ILE A 116 6.42 -7.91 -1.14
CA ILE A 116 7.00 -7.82 0.19
C ILE A 116 7.72 -6.48 0.33
N GLY A 117 7.37 -5.73 1.34
CA GLY A 117 7.97 -4.42 1.60
C GLY A 117 7.71 -3.95 3.03
N ILE A 118 8.01 -2.70 3.29
CA ILE A 118 7.88 -2.06 4.60
C ILE A 118 6.48 -2.25 5.19
N GLY A 119 5.44 -1.96 4.38
CA GLY A 119 4.06 -2.08 4.84
C GLY A 119 3.71 -3.49 5.33
N VAL A 120 4.23 -4.52 4.65
CA VAL A 120 4.01 -5.91 5.06
C VAL A 120 4.63 -6.22 6.41
N LEU A 121 5.88 -5.78 6.65
CA LEU A 121 6.55 -6.02 7.94
C LEU A 121 5.80 -5.38 9.11
N THR A 122 5.21 -4.22 8.89
CA THR A 122 4.47 -3.50 9.93
C THR A 122 3.05 -4.05 10.09
N TYR A 123 2.28 -4.11 9.01
CA TYR A 123 0.85 -4.45 9.07
C TYR A 123 0.57 -5.95 9.17
N SER A 124 1.49 -6.84 8.74
CA SER A 124 1.26 -8.29 8.93
C SER A 124 1.23 -8.69 10.41
N ALA A 125 1.93 -7.94 11.27
CA ALA A 125 1.85 -8.10 12.71
C ALA A 125 0.59 -7.41 13.28
N ALA A 126 0.33 -6.17 12.87
CA ALA A 126 -0.62 -5.30 13.53
C ALA A 126 -2.08 -5.51 13.09
N GLU A 127 -2.33 -5.61 11.79
CA GLU A 127 -3.69 -5.53 11.27
C GLU A 127 -4.60 -6.68 11.69
N PRO A 128 -4.17 -7.98 11.64
CA PRO A 128 -5.00 -9.07 12.14
C PRO A 128 -5.33 -8.93 13.62
N ILE A 129 -4.39 -8.43 14.45
CA ILE A 129 -4.58 -8.22 15.88
C ILE A 129 -5.59 -7.10 16.12
N TRP A 130 -5.49 -5.99 15.40
CA TRP A 130 -6.45 -4.90 15.51
C TRP A 130 -7.83 -5.28 15.01
N HIS A 131 -7.92 -6.05 13.92
CA HIS A 131 -9.21 -6.57 13.46
C HIS A 131 -9.79 -7.64 14.38
N LEU A 132 -8.98 -8.39 15.12
CA LEU A 132 -9.49 -9.25 16.20
C LEU A 132 -10.18 -8.45 17.29
N ALA A 133 -9.70 -7.25 17.59
CA ALA A 133 -10.26 -6.36 18.60
C ALA A 133 -11.43 -5.50 18.08
N ASN A 134 -11.36 -5.04 16.83
CA ASN A 134 -12.38 -4.15 16.25
C ASN A 134 -12.49 -4.35 14.73
N ASN A 135 -13.61 -4.86 14.28
CA ASN A 135 -13.93 -5.12 12.90
C ASN A 135 -15.43 -4.93 12.63
N PRO A 136 -15.92 -4.91 11.38
CA PRO A 136 -17.34 -4.72 11.11
C PRO A 136 -18.27 -5.71 11.78
N ASP A 137 -17.87 -6.97 11.93
CA ASP A 137 -18.71 -7.99 12.57
C ASP A 137 -18.86 -7.71 14.07
N THR A 138 -17.79 -7.29 14.75
CA THR A 138 -17.86 -6.90 16.17
C THR A 138 -18.63 -5.59 16.38
N ILE A 139 -18.54 -4.64 15.45
CA ILE A 139 -19.32 -3.38 15.49
C ILE A 139 -20.81 -3.69 15.32
N MET A 140 -21.18 -4.53 14.35
CA MET A 140 -22.57 -4.97 14.17
C MET A 140 -23.07 -5.75 15.38
N ALA A 141 -22.26 -6.63 15.95
CA ALA A 141 -22.59 -7.37 17.18
C ALA A 141 -22.88 -6.43 18.36
N LYS A 142 -22.09 -5.37 18.52
CA LYS A 142 -22.33 -4.33 19.53
C LYS A 142 -23.70 -3.67 19.37
N GLU A 143 -24.10 -3.31 18.13
CA GLU A 143 -25.40 -2.74 17.83
C GLU A 143 -26.55 -3.73 18.14
N MET A 144 -26.37 -5.02 17.78
CA MET A 144 -27.32 -6.08 18.11
C MET A 144 -27.53 -6.22 19.63
N ILE A 145 -26.44 -6.23 20.41
CA ILE A 145 -26.46 -6.32 21.88
C ILE A 145 -27.20 -5.11 22.45
N LEU A 146 -26.86 -3.89 22.06
CA LEU A 146 -27.51 -2.66 22.55
C LEU A 146 -29.01 -2.65 22.26
N THR A 147 -29.40 -3.12 21.08
CA THR A 147 -30.83 -3.26 20.71
C THR A 147 -31.54 -4.26 21.60
N ALA A 148 -30.94 -5.41 21.86
CA ALA A 148 -31.52 -6.45 22.73
C ALA A 148 -31.61 -6.01 24.19
N LEU A 149 -30.59 -5.33 24.73
CA LEU A 149 -30.61 -4.76 26.07
C LEU A 149 -31.73 -3.72 26.22
N SER A 150 -31.89 -2.85 25.24
CA SER A 150 -32.99 -1.90 25.23
C SER A 150 -34.38 -2.56 25.19
N ALA A 151 -34.54 -3.60 24.36
CA ALA A 151 -35.79 -4.34 24.25
C ALA A 151 -36.14 -5.14 25.50
N SER A 152 -35.14 -5.63 26.24
CA SER A 152 -35.34 -6.35 27.50
C SER A 152 -35.57 -5.43 28.71
N GLY A 153 -35.47 -4.12 28.53
CA GLY A 153 -35.54 -3.16 29.65
C GLY A 153 -34.34 -3.21 30.61
N THR A 154 -33.20 -3.76 30.14
CA THR A 154 -31.97 -3.88 30.91
C THR A 154 -31.00 -2.78 30.49
N PRO A 155 -30.96 -1.60 31.12
CA PRO A 155 -30.12 -0.50 30.70
C PRO A 155 -28.64 -0.83 30.90
N LEU A 156 -27.81 -0.51 29.92
CA LEU A 156 -26.36 -0.57 30.06
C LEU A 156 -25.90 0.47 31.09
N PRO A 157 -25.15 0.10 32.14
CA PRO A 157 -24.59 1.09 33.06
C PRO A 157 -23.65 2.08 32.35
N GLU A 158 -23.64 3.31 32.82
CA GLU A 158 -22.76 4.35 32.26
C GLU A 158 -21.29 3.92 32.39
N GLY A 159 -20.55 3.97 31.24
CA GLY A 159 -19.15 3.58 31.20
C GLY A 159 -18.87 2.08 31.17
N ALA A 160 -19.91 1.21 31.23
CA ALA A 160 -19.70 -0.22 31.14
C ALA A 160 -19.31 -0.66 29.72
N ASP A 161 -18.43 -1.66 29.63
CA ASP A 161 -18.15 -2.34 28.37
C ASP A 161 -19.36 -3.17 27.93
N VAL A 162 -19.82 -2.96 26.70
CA VAL A 162 -21.05 -3.58 26.16
C VAL A 162 -20.93 -5.10 26.11
N PHE A 163 -19.78 -5.62 25.70
CA PHE A 163 -19.55 -7.05 25.53
C PHE A 163 -19.40 -7.76 26.87
N ALA A 164 -18.64 -7.17 27.81
CA ALA A 164 -18.51 -7.70 29.17
C ALA A 164 -19.87 -7.72 29.87
N PHE A 165 -20.63 -6.63 29.81
CA PHE A 165 -21.96 -6.56 30.37
C PHE A 165 -22.91 -7.59 29.76
N TYR A 166 -22.88 -7.77 28.43
CA TYR A 166 -23.66 -8.78 27.72
C TYR A 166 -23.32 -10.20 28.21
N GLN A 167 -22.04 -10.52 28.36
CA GLN A 167 -21.59 -11.82 28.88
C GLN A 167 -22.07 -12.05 30.30
N ASP A 168 -22.02 -11.03 31.17
CA ASP A 168 -22.54 -11.10 32.53
C ASP A 168 -24.06 -11.36 32.58
N GLN A 169 -24.83 -10.71 31.68
CA GLN A 169 -26.29 -10.93 31.59
C GLN A 169 -26.63 -12.35 31.11
N ILE A 170 -25.84 -12.90 30.15
CA ILE A 170 -25.98 -14.31 29.75
C ILE A 170 -25.66 -15.26 30.88
N ALA A 171 -24.55 -15.03 31.60
CA ALA A 171 -24.14 -15.86 32.76
C ALA A 171 -25.18 -15.81 33.89
N ALA A 172 -25.83 -14.68 34.11
CA ALA A 172 -26.92 -14.49 35.07
C ALA A 172 -28.27 -15.04 34.60
N ASN A 173 -28.38 -15.58 33.37
CA ASN A 173 -29.62 -16.02 32.73
C ASN A 173 -30.71 -14.92 32.63
N THR A 174 -30.30 -13.66 32.58
CA THR A 174 -31.20 -12.50 32.42
C THR A 174 -31.36 -12.09 30.95
N LEU A 175 -30.46 -12.56 30.10
CA LEU A 175 -30.57 -12.39 28.64
C LEU A 175 -30.29 -13.73 27.93
N VAL A 176 -30.98 -13.97 26.82
CA VAL A 176 -30.73 -15.13 25.94
C VAL A 176 -29.59 -14.83 24.98
N PRO A 177 -28.66 -15.78 24.74
CA PRO A 177 -27.62 -15.61 23.74
C PRO A 177 -28.20 -15.20 22.38
N ILE A 178 -27.64 -14.17 21.78
CA ILE A 178 -28.05 -13.65 20.46
C ILE A 178 -27.23 -14.37 19.40
N GLU A 179 -27.89 -15.02 18.45
CA GLU A 179 -27.23 -15.70 17.34
C GLU A 179 -26.45 -14.68 16.47
N GLY A 180 -25.25 -15.04 16.07
CA GLY A 180 -24.39 -14.20 15.21
C GLY A 180 -23.62 -13.10 15.92
N VAL A 181 -23.70 -12.98 17.25
CA VAL A 181 -22.87 -12.03 18.02
C VAL A 181 -21.42 -12.48 18.02
N VAL A 182 -20.56 -11.62 17.49
CA VAL A 182 -19.10 -11.78 17.47
C VAL A 182 -18.49 -10.93 18.59
N ILE A 183 -17.82 -11.59 19.54
CA ILE A 183 -17.19 -10.91 20.68
C ILE A 183 -15.74 -10.55 20.32
N PRO A 184 -15.31 -9.29 20.53
CA PRO A 184 -13.93 -8.86 20.29
C PRO A 184 -12.90 -9.67 21.11
N LYS A 185 -11.71 -9.81 20.55
CA LYS A 185 -10.56 -10.48 21.22
C LYS A 185 -10.84 -11.94 21.60
N THR A 186 -11.73 -12.61 20.85
CA THR A 186 -12.05 -14.04 21.05
C THR A 186 -11.88 -14.81 19.74
N GLU A 187 -11.91 -16.15 19.84
CA GLU A 187 -11.89 -17.03 18.67
C GLU A 187 -13.04 -16.73 17.67
N GLY A 188 -14.18 -16.22 18.14
CA GLY A 188 -15.29 -15.82 17.28
C GLY A 188 -14.96 -14.70 16.31
N ALA A 189 -13.98 -13.84 16.61
CA ALA A 189 -13.56 -12.73 15.76
C ALA A 189 -12.43 -13.09 14.80
N LEU A 190 -11.88 -14.32 14.85
CA LEU A 190 -10.74 -14.76 14.02
C LEU A 190 -11.04 -14.71 12.52
N ASP A 191 -12.23 -15.17 12.12
CA ASP A 191 -12.61 -15.15 10.71
C ASP A 191 -12.57 -13.72 10.12
N ALA A 192 -13.20 -12.78 10.82
CA ALA A 192 -13.22 -11.38 10.42
C ALA A 192 -11.80 -10.75 10.42
N ALA A 193 -10.97 -11.09 11.42
CA ALA A 193 -9.61 -10.58 11.54
C ALA A 193 -8.78 -10.86 10.28
N PHE A 194 -8.79 -12.10 9.79
CA PHE A 194 -8.04 -12.46 8.58
C PHE A 194 -8.76 -12.06 7.29
N ARG A 195 -10.09 -12.17 7.23
CA ARG A 195 -10.87 -11.81 6.06
C ARG A 195 -10.70 -10.34 5.67
N TYR A 196 -10.75 -9.41 6.63
CA TYR A 196 -10.55 -7.99 6.36
C TYR A 196 -9.09 -7.65 6.07
N SER A 197 -8.13 -8.26 6.75
CA SER A 197 -6.72 -8.13 6.39
C SER A 197 -6.47 -8.58 4.95
N PHE A 198 -7.06 -9.70 4.53
CA PHE A 198 -6.94 -10.19 3.15
C PHE A 198 -7.68 -9.32 2.13
N LEU A 199 -8.77 -8.65 2.52
CA LEU A 199 -9.45 -7.66 1.68
C LEU A 199 -8.51 -6.50 1.31
N HIS A 200 -7.79 -5.98 2.29
CA HIS A 200 -6.94 -4.82 2.11
C HIS A 200 -5.65 -5.14 1.32
N TRP A 201 -5.08 -6.32 1.48
CA TRP A 201 -3.77 -6.70 0.92
C TRP A 201 -3.85 -7.69 -0.25
N GLY A 202 -5.04 -8.17 -0.56
CA GLY A 202 -5.27 -9.17 -1.60
C GLY A 202 -5.61 -8.60 -2.96
N ILE A 203 -6.63 -9.19 -3.59
CA ILE A 203 -7.03 -8.95 -4.99
C ILE A 203 -7.27 -7.47 -5.27
N SER A 204 -7.90 -6.73 -4.36
CA SER A 204 -8.25 -5.31 -4.54
C SER A 204 -7.00 -4.44 -4.73
N ALA A 205 -5.97 -4.64 -3.91
CA ALA A 205 -4.68 -3.95 -4.01
C ALA A 205 -3.98 -4.28 -5.34
N TRP A 206 -3.83 -5.57 -5.61
CA TRP A 206 -3.06 -6.03 -6.77
C TRP A 206 -3.76 -5.82 -8.10
N ALA A 207 -5.10 -5.83 -8.14
CA ALA A 207 -5.86 -5.44 -9.32
C ALA A 207 -5.62 -3.96 -9.68
N THR A 208 -5.54 -3.07 -8.68
CA THR A 208 -5.22 -1.65 -8.90
C THR A 208 -3.86 -1.48 -9.57
N TYR A 209 -2.84 -2.18 -9.09
CA TYR A 209 -1.50 -2.15 -9.68
C TYR A 209 -1.41 -2.82 -11.04
N CYS A 210 -2.02 -4.00 -11.18
CA CYS A 210 -2.03 -4.75 -12.42
C CYS A 210 -2.76 -4.01 -13.54
N LEU A 211 -3.86 -3.32 -13.24
CA LEU A 211 -4.58 -2.52 -14.21
C LEU A 211 -3.67 -1.46 -14.84
N VAL A 212 -2.96 -0.69 -14.02
CA VAL A 212 -1.99 0.31 -14.51
C VAL A 212 -0.87 -0.37 -15.29
N GLY A 213 -0.32 -1.47 -14.77
CA GLY A 213 0.75 -2.23 -15.42
C GLY A 213 0.33 -2.83 -16.77
N ILE A 214 -0.87 -3.42 -16.88
CA ILE A 214 -1.42 -3.95 -18.14
C ILE A 214 -1.62 -2.82 -19.15
N CYS A 215 -2.22 -1.68 -18.72
CA CYS A 215 -2.39 -0.52 -19.58
C CYS A 215 -1.04 -0.03 -20.14
N LEU A 216 -0.06 0.18 -19.27
CA LEU A 216 1.27 0.62 -19.70
C LEU A 216 1.94 -0.40 -20.63
N SER A 217 1.90 -1.69 -20.27
CA SER A 217 2.47 -2.73 -21.13
C SER A 217 1.82 -2.77 -22.50
N PHE A 218 0.49 -2.70 -22.56
CA PHE A 218 -0.25 -2.74 -23.81
C PHE A 218 0.06 -1.53 -24.70
N PHE A 219 -0.03 -0.31 -24.16
CA PHE A 219 0.18 0.88 -24.98
C PHE A 219 1.66 1.14 -25.28
N CYS A 220 2.57 0.84 -24.36
CA CYS A 220 3.97 1.15 -24.55
C CYS A 220 4.72 0.05 -25.30
N TYR A 221 4.49 -1.22 -25.00
CA TYR A 221 5.25 -2.30 -25.63
C TYR A 221 4.54 -2.96 -26.81
N ALA A 222 3.21 -3.14 -26.76
CA ALA A 222 2.51 -3.70 -27.92
C ALA A 222 2.19 -2.66 -28.98
N ARG A 223 2.00 -1.38 -28.62
CA ARG A 223 1.72 -0.28 -29.55
C ARG A 223 2.90 0.67 -29.80
N GLY A 224 4.02 0.51 -29.07
CA GLY A 224 5.24 1.28 -29.28
C GLY A 224 5.21 2.74 -28.78
N LEU A 225 4.24 3.10 -27.91
CA LEU A 225 4.15 4.44 -27.34
C LEU A 225 5.16 4.65 -26.20
N PRO A 226 5.51 5.90 -25.85
CA PRO A 226 6.40 6.21 -24.73
C PRO A 226 5.89 5.64 -23.39
N LEU A 227 6.79 5.23 -22.50
CA LEU A 227 6.44 4.67 -21.18
C LEU A 227 6.03 5.78 -20.20
N THR A 228 4.84 6.34 -20.42
CA THR A 228 4.23 7.40 -19.60
C THR A 228 2.75 7.14 -19.38
N MET A 229 2.16 7.71 -18.32
CA MET A 229 0.74 7.50 -17.99
C MET A 229 -0.18 8.02 -19.10
N ARG A 230 0.18 9.16 -19.73
CA ARG A 230 -0.60 9.72 -20.83
C ARG A 230 -0.75 8.77 -22.00
N SER A 231 0.24 7.92 -22.28
CA SER A 231 0.23 6.97 -23.39
C SER A 231 -0.94 5.99 -23.31
N ALA A 232 -1.32 5.59 -22.10
CA ALA A 232 -2.44 4.70 -21.87
C ALA A 232 -3.82 5.31 -22.18
N LEU A 233 -3.90 6.62 -22.37
CA LEU A 233 -5.14 7.35 -22.65
C LEU A 233 -5.33 7.71 -24.14
N THR A 234 -4.44 7.25 -25.01
CA THR A 234 -4.47 7.57 -26.45
C THR A 234 -5.76 7.17 -27.18
N PRO A 235 -6.46 6.06 -26.87
CA PRO A 235 -7.76 5.75 -27.46
C PRO A 235 -8.88 6.74 -27.13
N LEU A 236 -8.76 7.47 -26.01
CA LEU A 236 -9.76 8.45 -25.59
C LEU A 236 -9.47 9.84 -26.15
N PHE A 237 -8.23 10.29 -26.06
CA PHE A 237 -7.85 11.69 -26.29
C PHE A 237 -6.92 11.92 -27.48
N GLY A 238 -6.36 10.85 -28.06
CA GLY A 238 -5.49 10.94 -29.25
C GLY A 238 -4.35 11.92 -29.08
N LYS A 239 -4.14 12.79 -30.07
CA LYS A 239 -3.05 13.79 -30.10
C LYS A 239 -3.21 14.94 -29.06
N HIS A 240 -4.38 15.09 -28.43
CA HIS A 240 -4.52 16.09 -27.35
C HIS A 240 -3.58 15.80 -26.17
N LEU A 241 -3.10 14.55 -26.06
CA LEU A 241 -2.11 14.13 -25.04
C LEU A 241 -0.69 14.65 -25.29
N GLU A 242 -0.39 15.18 -26.46
CA GLU A 242 0.91 15.83 -26.73
C GLU A 242 1.04 17.20 -26.03
N GLY A 243 -0.09 17.81 -25.65
CA GLY A 243 -0.20 19.13 -25.03
C GLY A 243 -0.43 19.12 -23.53
N ALA A 244 -1.19 20.13 -23.06
CA ALA A 244 -1.45 20.41 -21.66
C ALA A 244 -2.12 19.23 -20.93
N LEU A 245 -3.09 18.56 -21.56
CA LEU A 245 -3.79 17.43 -20.95
C LEU A 245 -2.82 16.31 -20.57
N GLY A 246 -1.93 15.91 -21.49
CA GLY A 246 -0.93 14.89 -21.20
C GLY A 246 0.04 15.32 -20.09
N ASN A 247 0.43 16.61 -20.08
CA ASN A 247 1.30 17.13 -19.03
C ASN A 247 0.62 17.06 -17.64
N ILE A 248 -0.67 17.38 -17.53
CA ILE A 248 -1.44 17.27 -16.27
C ILE A 248 -1.48 15.82 -15.79
N ILE A 249 -1.71 14.86 -16.71
CA ILE A 249 -1.74 13.43 -16.38
C ILE A 249 -0.39 12.97 -15.81
N ASP A 250 0.73 13.30 -16.45
CA ASP A 250 2.04 12.88 -15.97
C ASP A 250 2.45 13.62 -14.69
N ILE A 251 2.08 14.91 -14.51
CA ILE A 251 2.28 15.64 -13.25
C ILE A 251 1.51 14.95 -12.11
N SER A 252 0.24 14.59 -12.35
CA SER A 252 -0.57 13.89 -11.35
C SER A 252 0.05 12.56 -10.92
N ALA A 253 0.64 11.82 -11.87
CA ALA A 253 1.35 10.58 -11.58
C ALA A 253 2.62 10.81 -10.74
N VAL A 254 3.39 11.87 -11.03
CA VAL A 254 4.57 12.25 -10.23
C VAL A 254 4.16 12.62 -8.81
N ILE A 255 3.13 13.45 -8.65
CA ILE A 255 2.63 13.90 -7.34
C ILE A 255 2.09 12.69 -6.54
N ALA A 256 1.26 11.84 -7.15
CA ALA A 256 0.77 10.63 -6.50
C ALA A 256 1.93 9.73 -6.04
N THR A 257 2.95 9.51 -6.89
CA THR A 257 4.14 8.74 -6.53
C THR A 257 4.89 9.33 -5.35
N ILE A 258 5.12 10.65 -5.31
CA ILE A 258 5.83 11.32 -4.22
C ILE A 258 5.09 11.13 -2.89
N PHE A 259 3.78 11.36 -2.85
CA PHE A 259 3.02 11.22 -1.62
C PHE A 259 2.73 9.76 -1.24
N GLY A 260 2.54 8.88 -2.23
CA GLY A 260 2.41 7.44 -1.99
C GLY A 260 3.68 6.83 -1.36
N ILE A 261 4.86 7.15 -1.89
CA ILE A 261 6.13 6.69 -1.31
C ILE A 261 6.42 7.34 0.04
N SER A 262 5.99 8.60 0.26
CA SER A 262 6.11 9.26 1.55
C SER A 262 5.38 8.50 2.65
N GLN A 263 4.19 7.96 2.36
CA GLN A 263 3.43 7.10 3.28
C GLN A 263 4.22 5.84 3.66
N THR A 264 4.75 5.13 2.67
CA THR A 264 5.54 3.92 2.88
C THR A 264 6.80 4.20 3.69
N ILE A 265 7.55 5.27 3.35
CA ILE A 265 8.75 5.66 4.09
C ILE A 265 8.38 6.10 5.50
N GLY A 266 7.33 6.89 5.69
CA GLY A 266 6.88 7.36 7.01
C GLY A 266 6.61 6.21 7.98
N ILE A 267 5.81 5.22 7.56
CA ILE A 267 5.54 4.01 8.35
C ILE A 267 6.85 3.26 8.66
N GLY A 268 7.68 3.07 7.65
CA GLY A 268 8.94 2.33 7.82
C GLY A 268 9.94 3.01 8.76
N LEU A 269 10.00 4.34 8.74
CA LEU A 269 10.83 5.10 9.69
C LEU A 269 10.35 4.88 11.13
N GLY A 270 9.02 4.85 11.34
CA GLY A 270 8.43 4.55 12.63
C GLY A 270 8.83 3.15 13.12
N THR A 271 8.60 2.12 12.28
CA THR A 271 8.94 0.73 12.63
C THR A 271 10.46 0.56 12.83
N PHE A 272 11.29 1.22 12.01
CA PHE A 272 12.76 1.21 12.16
C PHE A 272 13.20 1.82 13.49
N ALA A 273 12.64 2.98 13.88
CA ALA A 273 12.96 3.63 15.15
C ALA A 273 12.49 2.81 16.36
N SER A 274 11.29 2.21 16.30
CA SER A 274 10.79 1.29 17.35
C SER A 274 11.69 0.04 17.47
N GLY A 275 12.16 -0.51 16.36
CA GLY A 275 13.09 -1.62 16.35
C GLY A 275 14.46 -1.27 16.94
N LEU A 276 15.00 -0.07 16.64
CA LEU A 276 16.22 0.42 17.28
C LEU A 276 16.05 0.57 18.79
N TYR A 277 14.89 1.08 19.23
CA TYR A 277 14.59 1.17 20.66
C TYR A 277 14.52 -0.21 21.32
N SER A 278 13.84 -1.16 20.70
CA SER A 278 13.72 -2.54 21.21
C SER A 278 15.09 -3.20 21.47
N ILE A 279 16.09 -2.92 20.63
CA ILE A 279 17.44 -3.49 20.75
C ILE A 279 18.31 -2.70 21.73
N THR A 280 18.23 -1.37 21.69
CA THR A 280 19.19 -0.50 22.37
C THR A 280 18.71 0.06 23.70
N GLY A 281 17.40 0.12 23.92
CA GLY A 281 16.78 0.76 25.07
C GLY A 281 17.01 2.29 25.15
N ILE A 282 17.48 2.93 24.06
CA ILE A 282 17.78 4.37 24.06
C ILE A 282 16.50 5.18 24.16
N SER A 283 16.22 5.76 25.31
CA SER A 283 14.98 6.47 25.63
C SER A 283 14.67 7.66 24.70
N TRP A 284 15.68 8.29 24.11
CA TRP A 284 15.49 9.39 23.15
C TRP A 284 14.75 8.95 21.87
N LEU A 285 14.79 7.67 21.51
CA LEU A 285 14.12 7.16 20.30
C LEU A 285 12.60 7.16 20.41
N VAL A 286 12.06 7.11 21.62
CA VAL A 286 10.62 7.00 21.88
C VAL A 286 10.11 8.07 22.84
N THR A 287 8.83 8.41 22.72
CA THR A 287 8.18 9.41 23.58
C THR A 287 7.89 8.87 24.96
N ASN A 288 7.52 7.58 25.06
CA ASN A 288 7.19 6.90 26.30
C ASN A 288 7.69 5.45 26.25
N PRO A 289 8.48 4.99 27.25
CA PRO A 289 8.95 3.61 27.30
C PRO A 289 7.85 2.54 27.50
N ILE A 290 6.69 2.91 28.02
CA ILE A 290 5.59 1.97 28.29
C ILE A 290 4.79 1.70 27.00
N ASN A 291 4.59 2.74 26.20
CA ASN A 291 4.02 2.62 24.86
C ASN A 291 4.96 3.35 23.87
N PRO A 292 5.93 2.64 23.33
CA PRO A 292 7.05 3.26 22.61
C PRO A 292 6.65 3.77 21.23
N GLU A 293 6.20 5.03 21.17
CA GLU A 293 6.01 5.75 19.92
C GLU A 293 7.29 6.52 19.57
N PRO A 294 7.78 6.45 18.32
CA PRO A 294 8.99 7.15 17.90
C PRO A 294 8.90 8.67 18.07
N THR A 295 9.96 9.29 18.58
CA THR A 295 10.04 10.74 18.65
C THR A 295 10.22 11.35 17.25
N THR A 296 9.74 12.57 17.05
CA THR A 296 9.95 13.31 15.79
C THR A 296 11.45 13.44 15.47
N GLY A 297 12.30 13.62 16.48
CA GLY A 297 13.75 13.67 16.30
C GLY A 297 14.34 12.37 15.77
N ALA A 298 13.89 11.22 16.31
CA ALA A 298 14.30 9.89 15.84
C ALA A 298 13.86 9.65 14.39
N LEU A 299 12.63 10.04 14.03
CA LEU A 299 12.10 9.94 12.68
C LEU A 299 12.90 10.79 11.69
N LEU A 300 13.22 12.05 12.03
CA LEU A 300 13.98 12.96 11.17
C LEU A 300 15.43 12.49 10.97
N LEU A 301 16.09 11.99 12.03
CA LEU A 301 17.45 11.44 11.90
C LEU A 301 17.44 10.18 11.04
N SER A 302 16.49 9.28 11.26
CA SER A 302 16.32 8.07 10.45
C SER A 302 16.04 8.40 8.99
N LEU A 303 15.18 9.40 8.73
CA LEU A 303 14.90 9.92 7.39
C LEU A 303 16.18 10.41 6.70
N PHE A 304 16.96 11.22 7.39
CA PHE A 304 18.21 11.75 6.84
C PHE A 304 19.16 10.62 6.42
N VAL A 305 19.39 9.64 7.30
CA VAL A 305 20.26 8.49 7.02
C VAL A 305 19.73 7.67 5.83
N VAL A 306 18.45 7.31 5.87
CA VAL A 306 17.81 6.53 4.80
C VAL A 306 17.91 7.25 3.46
N MET A 307 17.60 8.54 3.40
CA MET A 307 17.59 9.27 2.14
C MET A 307 19.01 9.51 1.59
N CYS A 308 20.02 9.71 2.44
CA CYS A 308 21.41 9.74 1.98
C CYS A 308 21.82 8.41 1.32
N LEU A 309 21.48 7.27 1.95
CA LEU A 309 21.75 5.95 1.40
C LEU A 309 20.96 5.70 0.11
N SER A 310 19.69 6.12 0.05
CA SER A 310 18.82 5.94 -1.12
C SER A 310 19.29 6.74 -2.32
N ILE A 311 19.69 7.99 -2.13
CA ILE A 311 20.26 8.82 -3.21
C ILE A 311 21.57 8.19 -3.69
N GLY A 312 22.45 7.73 -2.79
CA GLY A 312 23.67 7.02 -3.14
C GLY A 312 23.41 5.74 -3.92
N SER A 313 22.41 4.94 -3.50
CA SER A 313 21.98 3.72 -4.19
C SER A 313 21.47 4.04 -5.59
N ALA A 314 20.54 4.99 -5.73
CA ALA A 314 19.99 5.40 -7.02
C ALA A 314 21.08 5.90 -8.00
N LEU A 315 22.07 6.65 -7.51
CA LEU A 315 23.19 7.14 -8.31
C LEU A 315 24.15 6.03 -8.75
N SER A 316 24.30 4.97 -7.95
CA SER A 316 25.13 3.80 -8.31
C SER A 316 24.51 2.98 -9.45
N GLY A 317 23.23 3.18 -9.73
CA GLY A 317 22.46 2.58 -10.81
C GLY A 317 21.87 1.21 -10.49
N VAL A 318 20.88 0.82 -11.30
CA VAL A 318 20.08 -0.42 -11.14
C VAL A 318 20.95 -1.69 -11.08
N GLY A 319 22.09 -1.71 -11.78
CA GLY A 319 22.93 -2.91 -11.91
C GLY A 319 23.78 -3.23 -10.68
N ARG A 320 23.97 -2.31 -9.75
CA ARG A 320 24.86 -2.48 -8.59
C ARG A 320 24.13 -2.29 -7.25
N GLY A 321 23.82 -1.06 -6.86
CA GLY A 321 23.25 -0.76 -5.54
C GLY A 321 21.89 -1.42 -5.32
N ILE A 322 20.94 -1.12 -6.19
CA ILE A 322 19.56 -1.62 -6.10
C ILE A 322 19.50 -3.15 -6.13
N LYS A 323 20.22 -3.78 -7.06
CA LYS A 323 20.27 -5.24 -7.19
C LYS A 323 20.80 -5.93 -5.92
N TRP A 324 21.90 -5.39 -5.35
CA TRP A 324 22.50 -5.96 -4.14
C TRP A 324 21.56 -5.86 -2.94
N LEU A 325 20.99 -4.67 -2.70
CA LEU A 325 20.06 -4.45 -1.60
C LEU A 325 18.77 -5.29 -1.77
N SER A 326 18.23 -5.39 -2.99
CA SER A 326 17.05 -6.23 -3.26
C SER A 326 17.31 -7.72 -2.99
N ASN A 327 18.51 -8.22 -3.29
CA ASN A 327 18.87 -9.60 -2.97
C ASN A 327 18.97 -9.82 -1.45
N ILE A 328 19.55 -8.87 -0.72
CA ILE A 328 19.60 -8.91 0.75
C ILE A 328 18.19 -8.89 1.32
N ASN A 329 17.33 -8.00 0.86
CA ASN A 329 15.92 -7.94 1.26
C ASN A 329 15.23 -9.29 1.10
N MET A 330 15.39 -9.94 -0.04
CA MET A 330 14.77 -11.23 -0.33
C MET A 330 15.28 -12.32 0.64
N ILE A 331 16.59 -12.40 0.87
CA ILE A 331 17.19 -13.38 1.79
C ILE A 331 16.68 -13.16 3.22
N LEU A 332 16.75 -11.93 3.72
CA LEU A 332 16.32 -11.62 5.08
C LEU A 332 14.80 -11.83 5.27
N SER A 333 14.00 -11.53 4.25
CA SER A 333 12.56 -11.79 4.28
C SER A 333 12.23 -13.28 4.36
N PHE A 334 12.93 -14.10 3.58
CA PHE A 334 12.76 -15.55 3.69
C PHE A 334 13.23 -16.08 5.04
N LEU A 335 14.30 -15.54 5.61
CA LEU A 335 14.76 -15.94 6.94
C LEU A 335 13.73 -15.56 8.02
N LEU A 336 13.16 -14.37 7.94
CA LEU A 336 12.12 -13.93 8.87
C LEU A 336 10.86 -14.78 8.75
N LEU A 337 10.39 -15.03 7.53
CA LEU A 337 9.22 -15.89 7.31
C LEU A 337 9.48 -17.32 7.78
N ALA A 338 10.66 -17.87 7.49
CA ALA A 338 11.06 -19.20 7.97
C ALA A 338 11.14 -19.27 9.50
N PHE A 339 11.57 -18.19 10.16
CA PHE A 339 11.56 -18.11 11.61
C PHE A 339 10.15 -18.24 12.16
N PHE A 340 9.17 -17.44 11.66
CA PHE A 340 7.79 -17.54 12.09
C PHE A 340 7.14 -18.89 11.72
N LEU A 341 7.53 -19.48 10.59
CA LEU A 341 7.05 -20.78 10.18
C LEU A 341 7.56 -21.91 11.09
N ILE A 342 8.77 -21.81 11.64
CA ILE A 342 9.39 -22.87 12.46
C ILE A 342 9.08 -22.67 13.94
N PHE A 343 9.13 -21.43 14.44
CA PHE A 343 9.06 -21.10 15.85
C PHE A 343 7.75 -20.42 16.27
N GLY A 344 6.94 -19.99 15.30
CA GLY A 344 5.63 -19.39 15.56
C GLY A 344 4.53 -20.43 15.76
N ALA A 345 3.29 -19.95 15.84
CA ALA A 345 2.08 -20.76 15.98
C ALA A 345 1.70 -21.43 14.62
N THR A 346 2.56 -22.28 14.08
CA THR A 346 2.49 -22.80 12.70
C THR A 346 1.16 -23.46 12.36
N MET A 347 0.64 -24.32 13.23
CA MET A 347 -0.63 -25.04 12.96
C MET A 347 -1.82 -24.07 12.99
N PHE A 348 -1.84 -23.15 13.93
CA PHE A 348 -2.83 -22.09 13.98
C PHE A 348 -2.77 -21.19 12.74
N ALA A 349 -1.56 -20.78 12.33
CA ALA A 349 -1.34 -19.95 11.13
C ALA A 349 -1.80 -20.65 9.84
N LEU A 350 -1.55 -21.96 9.70
CA LEU A 350 -2.02 -22.75 8.54
C LEU A 350 -3.55 -22.87 8.52
N GLU A 351 -4.16 -23.08 9.68
CA GLU A 351 -5.61 -23.10 9.82
C GLU A 351 -6.24 -21.76 9.44
N MET A 352 -5.70 -20.65 9.96
CA MET A 352 -6.15 -19.30 9.65
C MET A 352 -5.92 -18.93 8.19
N LEU A 353 -4.81 -19.36 7.59
CA LEU A 353 -4.56 -19.20 6.16
C LEU A 353 -5.65 -19.86 5.32
N GLY A 354 -5.98 -21.12 5.60
CA GLY A 354 -7.01 -21.86 4.89
C GLY A 354 -8.41 -21.28 5.07
N LYS A 355 -8.83 -21.09 6.32
CA LYS A 355 -10.14 -20.51 6.68
C LYS A 355 -10.27 -19.09 6.17
N GLY A 356 -9.25 -18.27 6.39
CA GLY A 356 -9.24 -16.86 5.96
C GLY A 356 -9.32 -16.70 4.44
N ILE A 357 -8.59 -17.51 3.64
CA ILE A 357 -8.71 -17.49 2.18
C ILE A 357 -10.13 -17.89 1.76
N PHE A 358 -10.68 -18.96 2.33
CA PHE A 358 -12.05 -19.39 2.01
C PHE A 358 -13.06 -18.29 2.31
N SER A 359 -13.04 -17.77 3.53
CA SER A 359 -13.94 -16.69 3.96
C SER A 359 -13.76 -15.43 3.10
N TYR A 360 -12.52 -15.04 2.82
CA TYR A 360 -12.21 -13.90 1.95
C TYR A 360 -12.80 -14.07 0.56
N VAL A 361 -12.58 -15.21 -0.10
CA VAL A 361 -13.04 -15.45 -1.49
C VAL A 361 -14.57 -15.47 -1.56
N VAL A 362 -15.24 -16.10 -0.60
CA VAL A 362 -16.71 -16.18 -0.54
C VAL A 362 -17.32 -14.79 -0.32
N ASN A 363 -16.74 -13.98 0.56
CA ASN A 363 -17.29 -12.67 0.92
C ASN A 363 -16.78 -11.51 0.04
N LEU A 364 -15.75 -11.72 -0.78
CA LEU A 364 -15.14 -10.66 -1.61
C LEU A 364 -16.15 -9.91 -2.47
N PRO A 365 -17.11 -10.56 -3.19
CA PRO A 365 -18.06 -9.85 -4.02
C PRO A 365 -18.93 -8.84 -3.26
N ALA A 366 -19.28 -9.16 -2.00
CA ALA A 366 -20.01 -8.25 -1.14
C ALA A 366 -19.09 -7.16 -0.56
N MET A 367 -17.96 -7.55 0.02
CA MET A 367 -17.05 -6.62 0.71
C MET A 367 -16.50 -5.52 -0.22
N VAL A 368 -16.21 -5.84 -1.48
CA VAL A 368 -15.61 -4.89 -2.43
C VAL A 368 -16.57 -3.79 -2.87
N VAL A 369 -17.89 -3.97 -2.70
CA VAL A 369 -18.93 -2.99 -3.06
C VAL A 369 -19.67 -2.41 -1.85
N THR A 370 -19.43 -2.92 -0.65
CA THR A 370 -20.09 -2.45 0.57
C THR A 370 -19.61 -1.05 0.94
N VAL A 371 -20.57 -0.16 1.17
CA VAL A 371 -20.33 1.23 1.62
C VAL A 371 -21.18 1.47 2.85
N TRP A 372 -20.56 1.94 3.91
CA TRP A 372 -21.24 2.37 5.13
C TRP A 372 -21.26 3.90 5.23
N ASP A 373 -22.25 4.43 5.95
CA ASP A 373 -22.33 5.87 6.22
C ASP A 373 -21.10 6.30 7.05
N PRO A 374 -20.30 7.26 6.54
CA PRO A 374 -19.10 7.73 7.25
C PRO A 374 -19.35 8.27 8.67
N ASN A 375 -20.59 8.61 9.00
CA ASN A 375 -20.97 9.11 10.33
C ASN A 375 -21.32 8.00 11.33
N THR A 376 -21.30 6.73 10.91
CA THR A 376 -21.51 5.56 11.78
C THR A 376 -20.17 4.96 12.22
N GLU A 377 -20.19 4.10 13.24
CA GLU A 377 -18.99 3.37 13.68
C GLU A 377 -18.43 2.46 12.58
N LEU A 378 -19.32 1.80 11.80
CA LEU A 378 -18.95 1.03 10.61
C LEU A 378 -18.27 1.90 9.53
N GLY A 379 -18.82 3.07 9.25
CA GLY A 379 -18.23 4.00 8.28
C GLY A 379 -16.91 4.58 8.77
N ALA A 380 -16.77 4.87 10.05
CA ALA A 380 -15.51 5.30 10.64
C ALA A 380 -14.43 4.21 10.53
N TRP A 381 -14.79 2.95 10.76
CA TRP A 381 -13.90 1.81 10.53
C TRP A 381 -13.51 1.72 9.04
N GLN A 382 -14.47 1.79 8.13
CA GLN A 382 -14.22 1.70 6.68
C GLN A 382 -13.28 2.80 6.19
N THR A 383 -13.47 4.04 6.65
CA THR A 383 -12.62 5.16 6.24
C THR A 383 -11.21 5.03 6.78
N SER A 384 -11.07 4.57 8.02
CA SER A 384 -9.77 4.39 8.67
C SER A 384 -8.95 3.23 8.10
N TRP A 385 -9.61 2.21 7.55
CA TRP A 385 -8.99 1.00 7.02
C TRP A 385 -9.11 0.91 5.48
N SER A 386 -10.29 0.59 4.97
CA SER A 386 -10.44 0.29 3.55
C SER A 386 -10.14 1.50 2.66
N ILE A 387 -10.68 2.70 2.99
CA ILE A 387 -10.46 3.89 2.18
C ILE A 387 -9.01 4.37 2.29
N PHE A 388 -8.41 4.29 3.46
CA PHE A 388 -6.97 4.52 3.64
C PHE A 388 -6.15 3.64 2.69
N TYR A 389 -6.39 2.32 2.67
CA TYR A 389 -5.69 1.40 1.78
C TYR A 389 -5.97 1.69 0.31
N TRP A 390 -7.22 1.93 -0.07
CA TRP A 390 -7.56 2.25 -1.46
C TRP A 390 -6.83 3.49 -1.95
N ALA A 391 -6.79 4.53 -1.15
CA ALA A 391 -6.03 5.74 -1.47
C ALA A 391 -4.52 5.46 -1.57
N TRP A 392 -3.96 4.69 -0.65
CA TRP A 392 -2.54 4.32 -0.67
C TRP A 392 -2.18 3.51 -1.93
N TRP A 393 -2.97 2.49 -2.24
CA TRP A 393 -2.75 1.69 -3.46
C TRP A 393 -2.88 2.53 -4.73
N ILE A 394 -3.83 3.42 -4.81
CA ILE A 394 -3.99 4.37 -5.93
C ILE A 394 -2.79 5.30 -6.04
N ALA A 395 -2.35 5.92 -4.96
CA ALA A 395 -1.19 6.81 -4.96
C ALA A 395 0.11 6.08 -5.35
N PHE A 396 0.22 4.81 -4.99
CA PHE A 396 1.39 3.97 -5.27
C PHE A 396 1.34 3.28 -6.65
N ALA A 397 0.17 3.26 -7.30
CA ALA A 397 -0.05 2.56 -8.57
C ALA A 397 0.83 3.04 -9.75
N PRO A 398 1.17 4.34 -9.92
CA PRO A 398 2.10 4.75 -10.97
C PRO A 398 3.46 4.07 -10.84
N PHE A 399 3.97 3.99 -9.61
CA PHE A 399 5.27 3.38 -9.31
C PHE A 399 5.26 1.87 -9.58
N VAL A 400 4.34 1.14 -8.95
CA VAL A 400 4.25 -0.33 -9.09
C VAL A 400 3.84 -0.72 -10.50
N GLY A 401 2.94 0.02 -11.14
CA GLY A 401 2.47 -0.24 -12.50
C GLY A 401 3.59 -0.14 -13.55
N ILE A 402 4.48 0.86 -13.45
CA ILE A 402 5.67 0.97 -14.32
C ILE A 402 6.61 -0.22 -14.09
N PHE A 403 6.84 -0.61 -12.84
CA PHE A 403 7.68 -1.76 -12.52
C PHE A 403 7.10 -3.05 -13.11
N LEU A 404 5.83 -3.34 -12.84
CA LEU A 404 5.15 -4.53 -13.36
C LEU A 404 5.15 -4.57 -14.88
N ALA A 405 4.93 -3.42 -15.54
CA ALA A 405 4.98 -3.33 -16.99
C ALA A 405 6.35 -3.73 -17.55
N ARG A 406 7.43 -3.25 -16.94
CA ARG A 406 8.81 -3.53 -17.40
C ARG A 406 9.16 -5.00 -17.32
N ILE A 407 8.84 -5.67 -16.22
CA ILE A 407 9.19 -7.07 -16.02
C ILE A 407 8.29 -8.05 -16.78
N SER A 408 7.13 -7.59 -17.30
CA SER A 408 6.11 -8.44 -17.92
C SER A 408 6.05 -8.30 -19.45
N LYS A 409 7.04 -7.67 -20.07
CA LYS A 409 7.12 -7.50 -21.53
C LYS A 409 7.03 -8.85 -22.25
N ASN A 410 6.22 -8.89 -23.33
CA ASN A 410 5.91 -10.05 -24.15
C ASN A 410 5.13 -11.19 -23.46
N ARG A 411 4.59 -10.97 -22.25
CA ARG A 411 3.59 -11.84 -21.63
C ARG A 411 2.21 -11.56 -22.23
N THR A 412 1.27 -12.48 -22.05
CA THR A 412 -0.13 -12.22 -22.36
C THR A 412 -0.80 -11.44 -21.22
N ILE A 413 -1.91 -10.74 -21.50
CA ILE A 413 -2.73 -10.07 -20.47
C ILE A 413 -3.14 -11.08 -19.38
N ARG A 414 -3.54 -12.31 -19.79
CA ARG A 414 -3.94 -13.37 -18.85
C ARG A 414 -2.81 -13.79 -17.93
N GLU A 415 -1.62 -14.09 -18.48
CA GLU A 415 -0.45 -14.44 -17.67
C GLU A 415 -0.10 -13.32 -16.70
N PHE A 416 -0.04 -12.08 -17.20
CA PHE A 416 0.29 -10.93 -16.37
C PHE A 416 -0.74 -10.74 -15.27
N GLY A 417 -2.04 -10.71 -15.60
CA GLY A 417 -3.09 -10.46 -14.63
C GLY A 417 -3.22 -11.57 -13.57
N LEU A 418 -3.21 -12.84 -13.99
CA LEU A 418 -3.32 -13.95 -13.04
C LEU A 418 -2.14 -13.98 -12.07
N ILE A 419 -0.91 -13.96 -12.59
CA ILE A 419 0.27 -14.05 -11.74
C ILE A 419 0.46 -12.74 -10.96
N GLY A 420 0.27 -11.58 -11.59
CA GLY A 420 0.43 -10.27 -10.95
C GLY A 420 -0.58 -9.97 -9.85
N ILE A 421 -1.74 -10.64 -9.84
CA ILE A 421 -2.75 -10.49 -8.77
C ILE A 421 -2.62 -11.63 -7.76
N ILE A 422 -2.63 -12.88 -8.20
CA ILE A 422 -2.75 -14.03 -7.29
C ILE A 422 -1.46 -14.28 -6.53
N ALA A 423 -0.30 -14.25 -7.20
CA ALA A 423 0.96 -14.59 -6.55
C ALA A 423 1.31 -13.66 -5.37
N PRO A 424 1.29 -12.33 -5.53
CA PRO A 424 1.55 -11.45 -4.41
C PRO A 424 0.45 -11.50 -3.34
N SER A 425 -0.84 -11.65 -3.71
CA SER A 425 -1.92 -11.80 -2.74
C SER A 425 -1.70 -13.02 -1.83
N LEU A 426 -1.40 -14.19 -2.41
CA LEU A 426 -1.10 -15.40 -1.62
C LEU A 426 0.14 -15.23 -0.76
N THR A 427 1.17 -14.56 -1.29
CA THR A 427 2.36 -14.24 -0.51
C THR A 427 2.02 -13.45 0.74
N LEU A 428 1.21 -12.41 0.59
CA LEU A 428 0.80 -11.56 1.70
C LEU A 428 -0.09 -12.31 2.68
N PHE A 429 -1.01 -13.15 2.21
CA PHE A 429 -1.84 -13.97 3.08
C PHE A 429 -1.01 -14.90 3.96
N VAL A 430 0.06 -15.49 3.41
CA VAL A 430 1.03 -16.27 4.20
C VAL A 430 1.68 -15.39 5.27
N TRP A 431 2.20 -14.20 4.91
CA TRP A 431 2.81 -13.28 5.88
C TRP A 431 1.87 -12.90 7.02
N PHE A 432 0.65 -12.50 6.69
CA PHE A 432 -0.37 -12.11 7.68
C PHE A 432 -0.77 -13.27 8.57
N SER A 433 -0.90 -14.47 8.01
CA SER A 433 -1.27 -15.65 8.78
C SER A 433 -0.16 -16.11 9.72
N PHE A 434 1.10 -16.11 9.29
CA PHE A 434 2.20 -16.59 10.13
C PHE A 434 2.64 -15.56 11.16
N ILE A 435 2.77 -14.30 10.81
CA ILE A 435 3.22 -13.27 11.75
C ILE A 435 2.05 -12.81 12.63
N GLY A 436 0.96 -12.33 12.04
CA GLY A 436 -0.22 -11.90 12.78
C GLY A 436 -0.89 -13.03 13.52
N GLY A 437 -0.97 -14.23 12.92
CA GLY A 437 -1.49 -15.42 13.58
C GLY A 437 -0.69 -15.81 14.82
N THR A 438 0.65 -15.72 14.77
CA THR A 438 1.47 -15.96 15.97
C THR A 438 1.19 -14.93 17.06
N GLY A 439 1.05 -13.64 16.69
CA GLY A 439 0.68 -12.60 17.65
C GLY A 439 -0.69 -12.83 18.29
N ILE A 440 -1.68 -13.25 17.49
CA ILE A 440 -3.02 -13.59 17.97
C ILE A 440 -2.99 -14.81 18.91
N ASP A 441 -2.26 -15.85 18.55
CA ASP A 441 -2.12 -17.06 19.40
C ASP A 441 -1.50 -16.72 20.76
N LEU A 442 -0.46 -15.86 20.79
CA LEU A 442 0.14 -15.38 22.03
C LEU A 442 -0.85 -14.59 22.92
N GLU A 443 -1.73 -13.81 22.32
CA GLU A 443 -2.77 -13.08 23.06
C GLU A 443 -3.88 -14.00 23.56
N LEU A 444 -4.42 -14.87 22.70
CA LEU A 444 -5.52 -15.77 23.06
C LEU A 444 -5.09 -16.85 24.06
N SER A 445 -3.83 -17.29 24.02
CA SER A 445 -3.27 -18.22 25.03
C SER A 445 -2.95 -17.55 26.37
N GLY A 446 -3.06 -16.21 26.45
CA GLY A 446 -2.75 -15.43 27.65
C GLY A 446 -1.27 -15.18 27.89
N ILE A 447 -0.36 -15.66 27.02
CA ILE A 447 1.09 -15.44 27.15
C ILE A 447 1.42 -13.96 27.01
N ALA A 448 0.79 -13.25 26.08
CA ALA A 448 1.02 -11.84 25.85
C ALA A 448 0.39 -10.96 26.94
N GLY A 449 -0.73 -11.36 27.53
CA GLY A 449 -1.42 -10.63 28.60
C GLY A 449 -1.87 -9.23 28.17
N GLY A 450 -2.24 -9.04 26.92
CA GLY A 450 -2.68 -7.76 26.34
C GLY A 450 -1.57 -6.88 25.78
N LYS A 451 -0.30 -7.22 25.98
CA LYS A 451 0.84 -6.37 25.58
C LYS A 451 0.87 -6.06 24.09
N ILE A 452 0.51 -7.03 23.23
CA ILE A 452 0.53 -6.83 21.78
C ILE A 452 -0.65 -5.93 21.38
N PHE A 453 -1.85 -6.11 21.98
CA PHE A 453 -2.99 -5.23 21.75
C PHE A 453 -2.71 -3.77 22.16
N ASP A 454 -1.99 -3.58 23.25
CA ASP A 454 -1.69 -2.25 23.80
C ASP A 454 -0.51 -1.58 23.13
N SER A 455 0.29 -2.32 22.33
CA SER A 455 1.42 -1.80 21.60
C SER A 455 0.99 -1.00 20.36
N GLY A 456 1.69 0.08 20.08
CA GLY A 456 1.50 0.87 18.86
C GLY A 456 1.90 0.12 17.59
N LEU A 457 1.34 0.52 16.45
CA LEU A 457 1.54 -0.06 15.11
C LEU A 457 3.00 -0.45 14.82
N THR A 458 3.94 0.42 15.17
CA THR A 458 5.35 0.28 14.80
C THR A 458 6.15 -0.63 15.74
N ALA A 459 5.58 -1.00 16.90
CA ALA A 459 6.24 -1.81 17.94
C ALA A 459 5.78 -3.27 17.94
N GLN A 460 4.56 -3.57 17.46
CA GLN A 460 3.94 -4.90 17.62
C GLN A 460 4.78 -6.06 17.11
N LEU A 461 5.46 -5.93 15.96
CA LEU A 461 6.34 -6.98 15.45
C LEU A 461 7.47 -7.32 16.44
N PHE A 462 8.03 -6.31 17.09
CA PHE A 462 9.12 -6.49 18.06
C PHE A 462 8.60 -7.06 19.39
N GLU A 463 7.40 -6.69 19.78
CA GLU A 463 6.73 -7.29 20.97
C GLU A 463 6.47 -8.79 20.75
N ILE A 464 5.95 -9.17 19.58
CA ILE A 464 5.76 -10.59 19.22
C ILE A 464 7.10 -11.34 19.31
N ILE A 465 8.17 -10.81 18.71
CA ILE A 465 9.51 -11.43 18.75
C ILE A 465 10.02 -11.54 20.18
N GLY A 466 9.83 -10.49 21.00
CA GLY A 466 10.24 -10.47 22.40
C GLY A 466 9.51 -11.47 23.29
N LEU A 467 8.25 -11.78 22.97
CA LEU A 467 7.45 -12.77 23.69
C LEU A 467 7.77 -14.22 23.29
N MET A 468 8.27 -14.43 22.06
CA MET A 468 8.61 -15.76 21.53
C MET A 468 9.98 -16.26 21.97
N LEU A 469 10.92 -15.36 22.28
CA LEU A 469 12.34 -15.66 22.45
C LEU A 469 12.89 -15.15 23.78
N ASP A 470 13.99 -15.74 24.23
CA ASP A 470 14.81 -15.12 25.28
C ASP A 470 15.42 -13.79 24.80
N SER A 471 15.82 -12.95 25.75
CA SER A 471 16.27 -11.58 25.47
C SER A 471 17.44 -11.50 24.45
N THR A 472 18.35 -12.47 24.46
CA THR A 472 19.49 -12.48 23.54
C THR A 472 19.06 -12.80 22.11
N MET A 473 18.24 -13.85 21.94
CA MET A 473 17.72 -14.24 20.63
C MET A 473 16.73 -13.22 20.08
N ALA A 474 15.91 -12.63 20.94
CA ALA A 474 15.00 -11.55 20.57
C ALA A 474 15.77 -10.32 20.01
N ASN A 475 16.87 -9.92 20.66
CA ASN A 475 17.72 -8.84 20.17
C ASN A 475 18.39 -9.16 18.82
N ILE A 476 18.85 -10.40 18.62
CA ILE A 476 19.46 -10.82 17.35
C ILE A 476 18.39 -10.80 16.23
N MET A 477 17.20 -11.32 16.49
CA MET A 477 16.11 -11.33 15.52
C MET A 477 15.61 -9.91 15.22
N SER A 478 15.44 -9.07 16.23
CA SER A 478 15.08 -7.66 16.07
C SER A 478 16.14 -6.89 15.28
N ALA A 479 17.43 -7.16 15.49
CA ALA A 479 18.50 -6.56 14.71
C ALA A 479 18.42 -6.97 13.23
N MET A 480 18.11 -8.23 12.93
CA MET A 480 17.87 -8.70 11.56
C MET A 480 16.69 -7.96 10.91
N VAL A 481 15.59 -7.79 11.64
CA VAL A 481 14.40 -7.04 11.16
C VAL A 481 14.75 -5.56 10.93
N VAL A 482 15.50 -4.93 11.81
CA VAL A 482 15.94 -3.53 11.65
C VAL A 482 16.83 -3.36 10.41
N ILE A 483 17.74 -4.29 10.14
CA ILE A 483 18.55 -4.29 8.91
C ILE A 483 17.64 -4.47 7.68
N LEU A 484 16.69 -5.37 7.74
CA LEU A 484 15.71 -5.61 6.68
C LEU A 484 14.86 -4.35 6.40
N LEU A 485 14.36 -3.69 7.45
CA LEU A 485 13.64 -2.42 7.33
C LEU A 485 14.51 -1.32 6.69
N LEU A 486 15.75 -1.17 7.13
CA LEU A 486 16.67 -0.19 6.54
C LEU A 486 16.87 -0.43 5.04
N THR A 487 17.13 -1.69 4.67
CA THR A 487 17.36 -2.04 3.27
C THR A 487 16.09 -1.91 2.42
N TYR A 488 14.90 -2.18 2.96
CA TYR A 488 13.63 -1.89 2.31
C TYR A 488 13.34 -0.40 2.15
N LEU A 489 13.62 0.40 3.17
CA LEU A 489 13.47 1.86 3.10
C LEU A 489 14.34 2.43 1.96
N VAL A 490 15.59 1.99 1.89
CA VAL A 490 16.53 2.44 0.85
C VAL A 490 16.05 2.01 -0.53
N THR A 491 15.68 0.74 -0.73
CA THR A 491 15.25 0.24 -2.04
C THR A 491 13.90 0.78 -2.50
N SER A 492 13.00 1.12 -1.58
CA SER A 492 11.74 1.77 -1.91
C SER A 492 11.96 3.20 -2.38
N ALA A 493 12.78 3.96 -1.67
CA ALA A 493 13.05 5.35 -2.01
C ALA A 493 13.87 5.49 -3.31
N ASP A 494 14.95 4.70 -3.49
CA ASP A 494 15.78 4.77 -4.70
C ASP A 494 15.00 4.40 -5.97
N SER A 495 14.17 3.39 -5.89
CA SER A 495 13.31 2.94 -7.00
C SER A 495 12.23 3.97 -7.33
N ALA A 496 11.64 4.63 -6.32
CA ALA A 496 10.68 5.71 -6.54
C ALA A 496 11.32 6.91 -7.25
N LEU A 497 12.55 7.29 -6.85
CA LEU A 497 13.31 8.36 -7.52
C LEU A 497 13.55 8.05 -9.00
N LEU A 498 13.84 6.78 -9.34
CA LEU A 498 14.01 6.36 -10.73
C LEU A 498 12.70 6.43 -11.51
N VAL A 499 11.58 6.03 -10.93
CA VAL A 499 10.27 6.10 -11.58
C VAL A 499 9.86 7.55 -11.83
N VAL A 500 9.99 8.42 -10.83
CA VAL A 500 9.74 9.86 -11.00
C VAL A 500 10.61 10.43 -12.12
N ASN A 501 11.87 10.05 -12.17
CA ASN A 501 12.79 10.50 -13.21
C ASN A 501 12.37 10.00 -14.62
N THR A 502 11.91 8.74 -14.71
CA THR A 502 11.41 8.14 -15.96
C THR A 502 10.16 8.87 -16.50
N VAL A 503 9.19 9.17 -15.62
CA VAL A 503 7.98 9.92 -16.03
C VAL A 503 8.37 11.31 -16.54
N ASN A 504 9.26 12.01 -15.84
CA ASN A 504 9.74 13.33 -16.24
C ASN A 504 10.55 13.32 -17.54
N SER A 505 11.21 12.22 -17.87
CA SER A 505 11.98 12.04 -19.10
C SER A 505 11.18 11.44 -20.27
N ALA A 506 9.86 11.57 -20.22
CA ALA A 506 8.96 11.03 -21.27
C ALA A 506 9.17 9.52 -21.51
N GLY A 507 9.38 8.76 -20.45
CA GLY A 507 9.55 7.29 -20.49
C GLY A 507 10.95 6.81 -20.83
N LYS A 508 11.95 7.68 -20.93
CA LYS A 508 13.34 7.30 -21.20
C LYS A 508 14.05 6.87 -19.93
N ASP A 509 14.72 5.72 -19.96
CA ASP A 509 15.44 5.19 -18.78
C ASP A 509 16.79 5.87 -18.54
N LYS A 510 17.44 6.33 -19.60
CA LYS A 510 18.75 6.99 -19.52
C LYS A 510 18.71 8.35 -20.22
N VAL A 511 18.99 9.39 -19.47
CA VAL A 511 19.10 10.77 -19.94
C VAL A 511 20.38 11.41 -19.40
N GLU A 512 20.95 12.34 -20.14
CA GLU A 512 22.28 12.92 -19.87
C GLU A 512 22.41 13.53 -18.46
N ASN A 513 21.40 14.26 -18.01
CA ASN A 513 21.40 14.89 -16.68
C ASN A 513 20.59 14.10 -15.63
N GLY A 514 20.30 12.83 -15.86
CA GLY A 514 19.46 12.00 -14.98
C GLY A 514 19.92 11.99 -13.53
N ALA A 515 21.24 11.86 -13.29
CA ALA A 515 21.81 11.86 -11.95
C ALA A 515 21.54 13.17 -11.17
N LYS A 516 21.64 14.32 -11.82
CA LYS A 516 21.36 15.62 -11.18
C LYS A 516 19.89 15.73 -10.77
N HIS A 517 18.99 15.26 -11.64
CA HIS A 517 17.56 15.26 -11.36
C HIS A 517 17.20 14.27 -10.26
N LEU A 518 17.87 13.11 -10.16
CA LEU A 518 17.71 12.16 -9.06
C LEU A 518 18.06 12.80 -7.72
N ILE A 519 19.18 13.51 -7.63
CA ILE A 519 19.57 14.21 -6.39
C ILE A 519 18.50 15.24 -6.00
N ILE A 520 18.04 16.06 -6.95
CA ILE A 520 17.01 17.08 -6.66
C ILE A 520 15.72 16.43 -6.18
N TRP A 521 15.28 15.34 -6.80
CA TRP A 521 14.09 14.62 -6.38
C TRP A 521 14.28 13.93 -5.02
N GLY A 522 15.48 13.41 -4.74
CA GLY A 522 15.81 12.86 -3.42
C GLY A 522 15.72 13.92 -2.31
N VAL A 523 16.29 15.10 -2.56
CA VAL A 523 16.20 16.24 -1.61
C VAL A 523 14.74 16.71 -1.47
N ALA A 524 13.98 16.80 -2.57
CA ALA A 524 12.59 17.21 -2.54
C ALA A 524 11.72 16.20 -1.75
N LEU A 525 11.91 14.90 -1.98
CA LEU A 525 11.21 13.85 -1.23
C LEU A 525 11.55 13.91 0.27
N THR A 526 12.83 14.08 0.61
CA THR A 526 13.27 14.27 2.00
C THR A 526 12.58 15.47 2.65
N ALA A 527 12.54 16.60 1.94
CA ALA A 527 11.90 17.82 2.44
C ALA A 527 10.38 17.67 2.65
N VAL A 528 9.69 16.97 1.73
CA VAL A 528 8.24 16.68 1.87
C VAL A 528 7.99 15.82 3.10
N ILE A 529 8.73 14.70 3.25
CA ILE A 529 8.53 13.81 4.39
C ILE A 529 8.86 14.52 5.70
N ALA A 530 9.97 15.26 5.75
CA ALA A 530 10.35 16.01 6.94
C ALA A 530 9.31 17.07 7.32
N ALA A 531 8.81 17.85 6.35
CA ALA A 531 7.79 18.86 6.59
C ALA A 531 6.48 18.23 7.12
N LEU A 532 6.05 17.12 6.54
CA LEU A 532 4.85 16.39 6.98
C LEU A 532 5.04 15.77 8.37
N LEU A 533 6.21 15.19 8.66
CA LEU A 533 6.53 14.68 10.00
C LEU A 533 6.45 15.79 11.07
N LEU A 534 6.90 16.99 10.74
CA LEU A 534 6.78 18.14 11.63
C LEU A 534 5.33 18.61 11.80
N ALA A 535 4.52 18.57 10.75
CA ALA A 535 3.15 19.09 10.74
C ALA A 535 2.11 18.20 11.47
N GLY A 536 2.44 16.93 11.75
CA GLY A 536 1.50 16.01 12.41
C GLY A 536 1.91 14.54 12.28
N GLY A 537 3.21 14.27 12.06
CA GLY A 537 3.73 12.91 12.01
C GLY A 537 3.15 12.07 10.87
N LEU A 538 2.86 10.81 11.15
CA LEU A 538 2.26 9.88 10.18
C LEU A 538 0.87 10.32 9.72
N ASP A 539 0.08 10.96 10.56
CA ASP A 539 -1.26 11.43 10.20
C ASP A 539 -1.24 12.51 9.12
N ALA A 540 -0.27 13.44 9.18
CA ALA A 540 -0.10 14.45 8.14
C ALA A 540 0.36 13.83 6.81
N ILE A 541 1.26 12.83 6.85
CA ILE A 541 1.70 12.07 5.68
C ILE A 541 0.51 11.33 5.06
N THR A 542 -0.28 10.63 5.87
CA THR A 542 -1.49 9.91 5.45
C THR A 542 -2.49 10.86 4.81
N SER A 543 -2.71 12.02 5.42
CA SER A 543 -3.63 13.05 4.90
C SER A 543 -3.19 13.56 3.52
N ALA A 544 -1.92 13.89 3.36
CA ALA A 544 -1.36 14.34 2.09
C ALA A 544 -1.43 13.26 1.01
N MET A 545 -1.18 11.99 1.36
CA MET A 545 -1.27 10.85 0.45
C MET A 545 -2.71 10.63 -0.04
N ILE A 546 -3.71 10.66 0.84
CA ILE A 546 -5.12 10.49 0.48
C ILE A 546 -5.57 11.57 -0.50
N ILE A 547 -5.18 12.82 -0.25
CA ILE A 547 -5.51 13.95 -1.14
C ILE A 547 -4.83 13.79 -2.50
N ALA A 548 -3.55 13.42 -2.53
CA ALA A 548 -2.78 13.24 -3.76
C ALA A 548 -3.28 12.05 -4.60
N ALA A 549 -3.92 11.06 -4.00
CA ALA A 549 -4.51 9.92 -4.68
C ALA A 549 -5.73 10.30 -5.55
N ILE A 550 -6.49 11.33 -5.15
CA ILE A 550 -7.76 11.69 -5.82
C ILE A 550 -7.59 11.93 -7.32
N PRO A 551 -6.71 12.82 -7.81
CA PRO A 551 -6.58 13.06 -9.25
C PRO A 551 -6.15 11.80 -10.01
N PHE A 552 -5.28 10.99 -9.42
CA PHE A 552 -4.77 9.80 -10.08
C PHE A 552 -5.81 8.67 -10.13
N SER A 553 -6.73 8.58 -9.18
CA SER A 553 -7.83 7.63 -9.23
C SER A 553 -8.72 7.81 -10.47
N PHE A 554 -9.03 9.05 -10.87
CA PHE A 554 -9.73 9.34 -12.11
C PHE A 554 -8.92 8.92 -13.34
N ILE A 555 -7.60 9.11 -13.31
CA ILE A 555 -6.72 8.69 -14.40
C ILE A 555 -6.76 7.17 -14.56
N ILE A 556 -6.74 6.38 -13.48
CA ILE A 556 -6.85 4.91 -13.55
C ILE A 556 -8.20 4.48 -14.15
N ILE A 557 -9.31 5.14 -13.77
CA ILE A 557 -10.63 4.86 -14.39
C ILE A 557 -10.57 5.10 -15.91
N LEU A 558 -10.00 6.23 -16.33
CA LEU A 558 -9.85 6.54 -17.75
C LEU A 558 -8.91 5.56 -18.46
N MET A 559 -7.83 5.10 -17.81
CA MET A 559 -6.94 4.05 -18.34
C MET A 559 -7.68 2.74 -18.54
N ALA A 560 -8.53 2.34 -17.59
CA ALA A 560 -9.36 1.14 -17.69
C ALA A 560 -10.32 1.22 -18.89
N ILE A 561 -11.05 2.33 -19.03
CA ILE A 561 -11.96 2.58 -20.16
C ILE A 561 -11.18 2.60 -21.49
N SER A 562 -10.01 3.21 -21.50
CA SER A 562 -9.12 3.29 -22.65
C SER A 562 -8.64 1.90 -23.10
N LEU A 563 -8.25 1.06 -22.15
CA LEU A 563 -7.83 -0.33 -22.42
C LEU A 563 -8.98 -1.16 -22.99
N LEU A 564 -10.14 -1.12 -22.37
CA LEU A 564 -11.33 -1.84 -22.85
C LEU A 564 -11.71 -1.41 -24.25
N LYS A 565 -11.76 -0.09 -24.51
CA LYS A 565 -12.01 0.46 -25.84
C LYS A 565 -11.01 -0.06 -26.86
N ALA A 566 -9.72 -0.06 -26.54
CA ALA A 566 -8.68 -0.52 -27.44
C ALA A 566 -8.80 -2.03 -27.73
N LEU A 567 -9.04 -2.85 -26.72
CA LEU A 567 -9.19 -4.30 -26.88
C LEU A 567 -10.44 -4.68 -27.69
N ILE A 568 -11.55 -3.95 -27.51
CA ILE A 568 -12.78 -4.13 -28.32
C ILE A 568 -12.54 -3.74 -29.79
N MET A 569 -11.71 -2.71 -30.05
CA MET A 569 -11.40 -2.27 -31.40
C MET A 569 -10.41 -3.20 -32.12
N ASP A 570 -9.61 -3.95 -31.38
CA ASP A 570 -8.61 -4.89 -31.93
C ASP A 570 -9.17 -6.32 -32.07
N SER A 571 -10.33 -6.64 -31.43
CA SER A 571 -11.03 -7.92 -31.55
C SER A 571 -12.02 -7.96 -32.70
#